data_99ebc10e0ec8bba43cf417d416b88e39
#
_entry.id   99ebc10e0ec8bba43cf417d416b88e39
#
_cell.length_a   1.000
_cell.length_b   1.000
_cell.length_c   1.000
_cell.angle_alpha   90.00
_cell.angle_beta   90.00
_cell.angle_gamma   90.00
#
_symmetry.space_group_name_H-M   'P 1'
#
loop_
_entity.id
_entity.type
_entity.pdbx_description
1 polymer ?
#
loop_
_entity_poly.entity_id
_entity_poly.type
_entity_poly.pdbx_seq_one_letter_code
_entity_poly.pdbx_strand_id
1 'polypeptide(L)'
;KTRTNIKKVLKGYIKGFKAAYKIADKSKRQTALNEMRSEVKAAVGDDYDMVLVGGLVKGMEAEIVRSAILKTGVRIDGRDTKTVRNIVSEAGFLPRAHGSSLFTRGETQAMVVATLGTGQDEQIIDALVGESRSNFMLHYNFPPYSVGEAGRVGSPGRREIGHGKLAWRALRPLMPKKDKFPYTIRLVSEITESNGSSSM
;
A
#
# COMPACT_ATOMS: atom_id res chain seq x y z
N LYS A 1 -6.93 35.25 9.05
CA LYS A 1 -5.80 35.62 9.96
C LYS A 1 -5.09 34.37 10.49
N THR A 2 -5.78 33.38 11.06
CA THR A 2 -5.20 32.14 11.63
C THR A 2 -4.31 31.37 10.64
N ARG A 3 -4.81 31.03 9.43
CA ARG A 3 -4.04 30.37 8.38
C ARG A 3 -2.78 31.13 7.97
N THR A 4 -2.84 32.45 7.95
CA THR A 4 -1.71 33.31 7.57
C THR A 4 -0.61 33.25 8.62
N ASN A 5 -0.97 33.28 9.91
CA ASN A 5 -0.01 33.17 11.01
C ASN A 5 0.70 31.80 11.00
N ILE A 6 -0.04 30.70 10.88
CA ILE A 6 0.55 29.36 10.80
C ILE A 6 1.48 29.28 9.59
N LYS A 7 1.08 29.74 8.40
CA LYS A 7 1.94 29.75 7.21
C LYS A 7 3.22 30.58 7.40
N LYS A 8 3.18 31.62 8.22
CA LYS A 8 4.38 32.41 8.53
C LYS A 8 5.38 31.60 9.36
N VAL A 9 4.92 30.85 10.36
CA VAL A 9 5.73 29.91 11.14
C VAL A 9 6.31 28.83 10.22
N LEU A 10 5.48 28.18 9.39
CA LEU A 10 5.87 27.11 8.48
C LEU A 10 6.98 27.52 7.51
N LYS A 11 7.06 28.80 7.08
CA LYS A 11 8.13 29.29 6.21
C LYS A 11 9.51 29.07 6.79
N GLY A 12 9.68 29.15 8.11
CA GLY A 12 10.95 28.89 8.80
C GLY A 12 11.43 27.44 8.66
N TYR A 13 10.51 26.49 8.50
CA TYR A 13 10.80 25.06 8.45
C TYR A 13 10.97 24.49 7.03
N ILE A 14 10.68 25.26 5.98
CA ILE A 14 10.78 24.80 4.58
C ILE A 14 12.15 24.22 4.25
N LYS A 15 13.24 24.82 4.75
CA LYS A 15 14.61 24.31 4.51
C LYS A 15 14.82 22.94 5.13
N GLY A 16 14.36 22.72 6.36
CA GLY A 16 14.44 21.43 7.06
C GLY A 16 13.66 20.35 6.33
N PHE A 17 12.41 20.61 5.94
CA PHE A 17 11.61 19.65 5.14
C PHE A 17 12.26 19.34 3.79
N LYS A 18 12.83 20.34 3.08
CA LYS A 18 13.57 20.10 1.84
C LYS A 18 14.80 19.24 2.04
N ALA A 19 15.52 19.39 3.15
CA ALA A 19 16.66 18.55 3.50
C ALA A 19 16.21 17.11 3.81
N ALA A 20 15.16 16.94 4.60
CA ALA A 20 14.58 15.63 4.92
C ALA A 20 14.13 14.87 3.65
N TYR A 21 13.49 15.55 2.69
CA TYR A 21 13.07 14.94 1.42
C TYR A 21 14.21 14.59 0.46
N LYS A 22 15.44 14.99 0.72
CA LYS A 22 16.63 14.55 -0.03
C LYS A 22 17.21 13.23 0.46
N ILE A 23 16.78 12.75 1.62
CA ILE A 23 17.22 11.46 2.18
C ILE A 23 16.61 10.35 1.34
N ALA A 24 17.44 9.56 0.66
CA ALA A 24 16.99 8.47 -0.22
C ALA A 24 16.36 7.31 0.58
N ASP A 25 16.97 6.95 1.70
CA ASP A 25 16.44 5.91 2.60
C ASP A 25 15.09 6.30 3.19
N LYS A 26 14.10 5.42 3.04
CA LYS A 26 12.72 5.68 3.47
C LYS A 26 12.59 5.83 4.98
N SER A 27 13.23 4.94 5.74
CA SER A 27 13.12 4.92 7.19
C SER A 27 13.75 6.17 7.80
N LYS A 28 14.98 6.51 7.41
CA LYS A 28 15.71 7.71 7.84
C LYS A 28 14.96 8.98 7.44
N ARG A 29 14.43 9.03 6.23
CA ARG A 29 13.60 10.15 5.77
C ARG A 29 12.35 10.32 6.63
N GLN A 30 11.65 9.22 6.94
CA GLN A 30 10.43 9.27 7.76
C GLN A 30 10.73 9.76 9.18
N THR A 31 11.83 9.33 9.78
CA THR A 31 12.29 9.81 11.09
C THR A 31 12.53 11.33 11.05
N ALA A 32 13.32 11.80 10.10
CA ALA A 32 13.61 13.24 9.95
C ALA A 32 12.34 14.07 9.70
N LEU A 33 11.38 13.56 8.90
CA LEU A 33 10.09 14.24 8.68
C LEU A 33 9.24 14.29 9.94
N ASN A 34 9.23 13.23 10.75
CA ASN A 34 8.49 13.19 12.01
C ASN A 34 9.07 14.16 13.04
N GLU A 35 10.40 14.28 13.11
CA GLU A 35 11.09 15.28 13.92
C GLU A 35 10.66 16.69 13.52
N MET A 36 10.74 17.04 12.22
CA MET A 36 10.31 18.32 11.70
C MET A 36 8.83 18.64 12.01
N ARG A 37 7.94 17.63 11.89
CA ARG A 37 6.52 17.80 12.23
C ARG A 37 6.31 18.06 13.71
N SER A 38 7.09 17.41 14.58
CA SER A 38 7.05 17.61 16.02
C SER A 38 7.53 19.01 16.40
N GLU A 39 8.63 19.48 15.80
CA GLU A 39 9.13 20.85 15.98
C GLU A 39 8.11 21.91 15.54
N VAL A 40 7.47 21.72 14.40
CA VAL A 40 6.40 22.63 13.92
C VAL A 40 5.24 22.66 14.90
N LYS A 41 4.82 21.49 15.42
CA LYS A 41 3.76 21.42 16.44
C LYS A 41 4.14 22.24 17.69
N ALA A 42 5.35 22.04 18.19
CA ALA A 42 5.85 22.77 19.37
C ALA A 42 5.92 24.30 19.11
N ALA A 43 6.38 24.71 17.92
CA ALA A 43 6.52 26.11 17.56
C ALA A 43 5.18 26.84 17.32
N VAL A 44 4.16 26.10 16.89
CA VAL A 44 2.81 26.65 16.69
C VAL A 44 2.07 26.77 18.02
N GLY A 45 2.35 25.91 19.00
CA GLY A 45 1.68 25.89 20.30
C GLY A 45 0.23 25.38 20.23
N ASP A 46 -0.42 25.37 21.40
CA ASP A 46 -1.78 24.82 21.55
C ASP A 46 -2.90 25.81 21.18
N ASP A 47 -2.54 27.04 20.77
CA ASP A 47 -3.51 28.09 20.42
C ASP A 47 -4.26 27.83 19.11
N TYR A 48 -3.88 26.80 18.34
CA TYR A 48 -4.43 26.51 17.03
C TYR A 48 -4.95 25.09 16.93
N ASP A 49 -6.01 24.91 16.15
CA ASP A 49 -6.53 23.59 15.82
C ASP A 49 -5.46 22.74 15.13
N MET A 50 -5.05 21.64 15.76
CA MET A 50 -4.02 20.71 15.27
C MET A 50 -4.39 20.02 13.96
N VAL A 51 -5.68 19.85 13.66
CA VAL A 51 -6.15 19.31 12.36
C VAL A 51 -5.83 20.31 11.25
N LEU A 52 -6.08 21.60 11.49
CA LEU A 52 -5.73 22.66 10.56
C LEU A 52 -4.22 22.78 10.35
N VAL A 53 -3.44 22.72 11.44
CA VAL A 53 -1.96 22.75 11.39
C VAL A 53 -1.44 21.57 10.56
N GLY A 54 -1.90 20.35 10.85
CA GLY A 54 -1.52 19.15 10.10
C GLY A 54 -1.85 19.25 8.61
N GLY A 55 -3.03 19.78 8.27
CA GLY A 55 -3.44 20.01 6.88
C GLY A 55 -2.52 21.01 6.14
N LEU A 56 -2.09 22.08 6.82
CA LEU A 56 -1.19 23.09 6.24
C LEU A 56 0.25 22.54 6.08
N VAL A 57 0.74 21.77 7.04
CA VAL A 57 2.04 21.06 6.95
C VAL A 57 2.03 20.10 5.76
N LYS A 58 1.01 19.25 5.66
CA LYS A 58 0.86 18.29 4.55
C LYS A 58 0.78 19.01 3.19
N GLY A 59 0.09 20.15 3.12
CA GLY A 59 0.05 20.97 1.90
C GLY A 59 1.41 21.54 1.52
N MET A 60 2.20 22.00 2.49
CA MET A 60 3.57 22.49 2.28
C MET A 60 4.51 21.37 1.83
N GLU A 61 4.44 20.20 2.47
CA GLU A 61 5.22 19.02 2.08
C GLU A 61 4.90 18.60 0.64
N ALA A 62 3.61 18.55 0.29
CA ALA A 62 3.17 18.22 -1.06
C ALA A 62 3.74 19.20 -2.10
N GLU A 63 3.74 20.50 -1.81
CA GLU A 63 4.30 21.54 -2.68
C GLU A 63 5.81 21.38 -2.85
N ILE A 64 6.55 21.11 -1.77
CA ILE A 64 8.00 20.86 -1.81
C ILE A 64 8.31 19.70 -2.75
N VAL A 65 7.63 18.55 -2.57
CA VAL A 65 7.88 17.35 -3.35
C VAL A 65 7.48 17.54 -4.81
N ARG A 66 6.28 18.05 -5.07
CA ARG A 66 5.79 18.26 -6.45
C ARG A 66 6.65 19.26 -7.22
N SER A 67 7.00 20.39 -6.59
CA SER A 67 7.87 21.38 -7.22
C SER A 67 9.26 20.84 -7.53
N ALA A 68 9.82 20.00 -6.66
CA ALA A 68 11.11 19.34 -6.89
C ALA A 68 11.02 18.39 -8.10
N ILE A 69 10.03 17.52 -8.16
CA ILE A 69 9.84 16.57 -9.27
C ILE A 69 9.63 17.31 -10.58
N LEU A 70 8.77 18.34 -10.60
CA LEU A 70 8.52 19.12 -11.82
C LEU A 70 9.75 19.85 -12.35
N LYS A 71 10.65 20.30 -11.45
CA LYS A 71 11.89 21.00 -11.84
C LYS A 71 13.00 20.06 -12.29
N THR A 72 13.12 18.92 -11.64
CA THR A 72 14.27 18.03 -11.82
C THR A 72 13.97 16.77 -12.61
N GLY A 73 12.71 16.37 -12.72
CA GLY A 73 12.30 15.08 -13.27
C GLY A 73 12.66 13.88 -12.37
N VAL A 74 13.21 14.14 -11.16
CA VAL A 74 13.67 13.10 -10.23
C VAL A 74 12.69 12.94 -9.09
N ARG A 75 12.30 11.70 -8.81
CA ARG A 75 11.43 11.32 -7.68
C ARG A 75 12.21 11.27 -6.37
N ILE A 76 11.51 11.17 -5.25
CA ILE A 76 12.09 11.11 -3.90
C ILE A 76 13.09 9.95 -3.74
N ASP A 77 12.83 8.83 -4.39
CA ASP A 77 13.66 7.62 -4.37
C ASP A 77 14.77 7.63 -5.43
N GLY A 78 15.01 8.75 -6.08
CA GLY A 78 16.08 8.96 -7.06
C GLY A 78 15.77 8.48 -8.48
N ARG A 79 14.62 7.82 -8.70
CA ARG A 79 14.20 7.42 -10.06
C ARG A 79 13.70 8.61 -10.87
N ASP A 80 13.77 8.48 -12.18
CA ASP A 80 13.06 9.38 -13.09
C ASP A 80 11.54 9.14 -13.08
N THR A 81 10.79 9.85 -13.91
CA THR A 81 9.33 9.75 -14.00
C THR A 81 8.84 8.54 -14.80
N LYS A 82 9.71 7.84 -15.50
CA LYS A 82 9.39 6.71 -16.38
C LYS A 82 9.81 5.36 -15.81
N THR A 83 10.90 5.31 -15.07
CA THR A 83 11.46 4.07 -14.52
C THR A 83 10.56 3.47 -13.45
N VAL A 84 10.17 2.21 -13.65
CA VAL A 84 9.45 1.39 -12.66
C VAL A 84 10.47 0.81 -11.68
N ARG A 85 10.06 0.60 -10.42
CA ARG A 85 10.90 -0.13 -9.44
C ARG A 85 11.19 -1.54 -9.97
N ASN A 86 12.37 -2.06 -9.62
CA ASN A 86 12.73 -3.44 -9.98
C ASN A 86 11.67 -4.42 -9.48
N ILE A 87 11.25 -5.33 -10.37
CA ILE A 87 10.26 -6.36 -10.09
C ILE A 87 10.97 -7.72 -10.14
N VAL A 88 10.82 -8.48 -9.05
CA VAL A 88 11.28 -9.87 -8.95
C VAL A 88 10.07 -10.73 -8.58
N SER A 89 9.91 -11.86 -9.25
CA SER A 89 8.88 -12.84 -8.94
C SER A 89 9.49 -14.24 -8.89
N GLU A 90 9.40 -14.86 -7.74
CA GLU A 90 9.94 -16.20 -7.47
C GLU A 90 8.77 -17.17 -7.35
N ALA A 91 8.65 -18.10 -8.28
CA ALA A 91 7.63 -19.14 -8.24
C ALA A 91 8.14 -20.37 -7.44
N GLY A 92 7.22 -21.10 -6.79
CA GLY A 92 7.56 -22.29 -6.01
C GLY A 92 8.26 -21.98 -4.68
N PHE A 93 8.08 -20.79 -4.14
CA PHE A 93 8.72 -20.34 -2.90
C PHE A 93 8.40 -21.23 -1.69
N LEU A 94 7.17 -21.76 -1.60
CA LEU A 94 6.75 -22.70 -0.57
C LEU A 94 6.67 -24.10 -1.15
N PRO A 95 7.58 -25.02 -0.79
CA PRO A 95 7.69 -26.34 -1.45
C PRO A 95 6.55 -27.31 -1.14
N ARG A 96 5.73 -27.03 -0.10
CA ARG A 96 4.60 -27.88 0.30
C ARG A 96 3.23 -27.30 -0.04
N ALA A 97 3.17 -26.18 -0.73
CA ALA A 97 1.93 -25.59 -1.24
C ALA A 97 1.64 -26.11 -2.66
N HIS A 98 0.38 -26.12 -3.09
CA HIS A 98 0.01 -26.47 -4.47
C HIS A 98 0.60 -25.49 -5.49
N GLY A 99 0.77 -24.23 -5.09
CA GLY A 99 1.49 -23.20 -5.82
C GLY A 99 1.82 -22.05 -4.91
N SER A 100 2.91 -21.36 -5.16
CA SER A 100 3.30 -20.17 -4.40
C SER A 100 4.18 -19.27 -5.25
N SER A 101 4.13 -17.96 -4.95
CA SER A 101 5.02 -16.97 -5.53
C SER A 101 5.33 -15.89 -4.51
N LEU A 102 6.60 -15.48 -4.48
CA LEU A 102 7.03 -14.29 -3.76
C LEU A 102 7.25 -13.18 -4.79
N PHE A 103 6.45 -12.13 -4.72
CA PHE A 103 6.53 -10.97 -5.59
C PHE A 103 7.15 -9.80 -4.84
N THR A 104 8.21 -9.22 -5.38
CA THR A 104 8.88 -8.06 -4.80
C THR A 104 9.00 -6.94 -5.84
N ARG A 105 8.55 -5.74 -5.50
CA ARG A 105 8.69 -4.52 -6.31
C ARG A 105 9.32 -3.42 -5.47
N GLY A 106 10.64 -3.28 -5.57
CA GLY A 106 11.40 -2.42 -4.67
C GLY A 106 11.27 -2.89 -3.23
N GLU A 107 10.68 -2.07 -2.38
CA GLU A 107 10.43 -2.39 -0.96
C GLU A 107 9.05 -3.01 -0.70
N THR A 108 8.18 -3.11 -1.71
CA THR A 108 6.86 -3.74 -1.58
C THR A 108 6.98 -5.23 -1.86
N GLN A 109 6.43 -6.06 -0.98
CA GLN A 109 6.48 -7.50 -1.12
C GLN A 109 5.12 -8.14 -0.83
N ALA A 110 4.76 -9.13 -1.63
CA ALA A 110 3.57 -9.94 -1.47
C ALA A 110 3.89 -11.41 -1.66
N MET A 111 3.44 -12.25 -0.74
CA MET A 111 3.47 -13.69 -0.86
C MET A 111 2.10 -14.17 -1.33
N VAL A 112 2.04 -14.85 -2.46
CA VAL A 112 0.80 -15.40 -3.01
C VAL A 112 0.85 -16.92 -2.94
N VAL A 113 -0.19 -17.52 -2.36
CA VAL A 113 -0.29 -18.98 -2.21
C VAL A 113 -1.54 -19.46 -2.93
N ALA A 114 -1.38 -20.48 -3.77
CA ALA A 114 -2.45 -21.18 -4.44
C ALA A 114 -2.80 -22.47 -3.73
N THR A 115 -4.08 -22.70 -3.50
CA THR A 115 -4.63 -23.96 -2.99
C THR A 115 -5.63 -24.49 -4.00
N LEU A 116 -5.52 -25.77 -4.33
CA LEU A 116 -6.46 -26.49 -5.19
C LEU A 116 -7.38 -27.33 -4.32
N GLY A 117 -8.67 -27.21 -4.56
CA GLY A 117 -9.71 -27.98 -3.90
C GLY A 117 -10.57 -28.76 -4.89
N THR A 118 -11.52 -29.49 -4.38
CA THR A 118 -12.51 -30.25 -5.15
C THR A 118 -13.71 -29.39 -5.51
N GLY A 119 -14.69 -29.90 -6.21
CA GLY A 119 -15.97 -29.23 -6.47
C GLY A 119 -16.82 -28.95 -5.21
N GLN A 120 -16.54 -29.67 -4.11
CA GLN A 120 -17.21 -29.42 -2.80
C GLN A 120 -16.67 -28.17 -2.12
N ASP A 121 -15.47 -27.73 -2.48
CA ASP A 121 -14.79 -26.55 -1.91
C ASP A 121 -15.17 -25.25 -2.65
N GLU A 122 -16.09 -25.32 -3.63
CA GLU A 122 -16.58 -24.12 -4.33
C GLU A 122 -17.26 -23.16 -3.37
N GLN A 123 -17.01 -21.89 -3.56
CA GLN A 123 -17.68 -20.84 -2.80
C GLN A 123 -19.16 -20.79 -3.17
N ILE A 124 -20.03 -20.96 -2.19
CA ILE A 124 -21.46 -20.74 -2.33
C ILE A 124 -21.73 -19.25 -2.15
N ILE A 125 -22.40 -18.65 -3.12
CA ILE A 125 -22.81 -17.24 -3.10
C ILE A 125 -24.34 -17.24 -3.05
N ASP A 126 -24.88 -16.98 -1.88
CA ASP A 126 -26.31 -16.79 -1.66
C ASP A 126 -26.66 -15.30 -1.83
N ALA A 127 -27.49 -15.00 -2.82
CA ALA A 127 -27.86 -13.64 -3.19
C ALA A 127 -29.38 -13.57 -3.45
N LEU A 128 -29.92 -12.35 -3.44
CA LEU A 128 -31.35 -12.11 -3.72
C LEU A 128 -31.83 -12.68 -5.07
N VAL A 129 -30.93 -12.82 -6.02
CA VAL A 129 -31.21 -13.38 -7.36
C VAL A 129 -31.05 -14.91 -7.41
N GLY A 130 -30.74 -15.56 -6.29
CA GLY A 130 -30.53 -17.00 -6.18
C GLY A 130 -29.12 -17.39 -5.78
N GLU A 131 -28.93 -18.70 -5.50
CA GLU A 131 -27.66 -19.31 -5.16
C GLU A 131 -26.83 -19.52 -6.43
N SER A 132 -25.54 -19.19 -6.34
CA SER A 132 -24.55 -19.49 -7.37
C SER A 132 -23.27 -20.03 -6.74
N ARG A 133 -22.44 -20.72 -7.54
CA ARG A 133 -21.15 -21.28 -7.08
C ARG A 133 -20.00 -20.72 -7.88
N SER A 134 -18.88 -20.51 -7.21
CA SER A 134 -17.65 -20.03 -7.82
C SER A 134 -16.49 -20.97 -7.50
N ASN A 135 -15.82 -21.45 -8.54
CA ASN A 135 -14.63 -22.28 -8.42
C ASN A 135 -13.34 -21.49 -8.33
N PHE A 136 -13.41 -20.16 -8.27
CA PHE A 136 -12.26 -19.28 -8.12
C PHE A 136 -12.46 -18.27 -7.02
N MET A 137 -11.58 -18.29 -6.04
CA MET A 137 -11.55 -17.37 -4.89
C MET A 137 -10.21 -16.66 -4.83
N LEU A 138 -10.21 -15.38 -4.48
CA LEU A 138 -9.01 -14.61 -4.18
C LEU A 138 -9.21 -13.81 -2.92
N HIS A 139 -8.33 -14.00 -1.95
CA HIS A 139 -8.29 -13.28 -0.68
C HIS A 139 -7.02 -12.42 -0.63
N TYR A 140 -7.19 -11.17 -0.22
CA TYR A 140 -6.11 -10.22 -0.06
C TYR A 140 -6.04 -9.80 1.40
N ASN A 141 -4.89 -9.98 2.01
CA ASN A 141 -4.62 -9.63 3.40
C ASN A 141 -3.56 -8.54 3.48
N PHE A 142 -3.85 -7.52 4.28
CA PHE A 142 -2.97 -6.38 4.52
C PHE A 142 -2.77 -6.19 6.03
N PRO A 143 -1.99 -7.07 6.67
CA PRO A 143 -1.80 -7.04 8.12
C PRO A 143 -0.98 -5.82 8.55
N PRO A 144 -1.13 -5.37 9.82
CA PRO A 144 -0.43 -4.19 10.34
C PRO A 144 1.10 -4.25 10.19
N TYR A 145 1.70 -5.44 10.33
CA TYR A 145 3.14 -5.60 10.20
C TYR A 145 3.67 -5.22 8.81
N SER A 146 2.84 -5.28 7.77
CA SER A 146 3.23 -4.88 6.40
C SER A 146 3.64 -3.41 6.29
N VAL A 147 3.20 -2.57 7.21
CA VAL A 147 3.57 -1.14 7.33
C VAL A 147 4.42 -0.84 8.56
N GLY A 148 4.93 -1.89 9.24
CA GLY A 148 5.75 -1.75 10.44
C GLY A 148 4.97 -1.38 11.71
N GLU A 149 3.65 -1.63 11.71
CA GLU A 149 2.80 -1.36 12.87
C GLU A 149 2.52 -2.62 13.67
N ALA A 150 2.47 -2.49 15.00
CA ALA A 150 1.92 -3.51 15.88
C ALA A 150 0.41 -3.31 15.98
N GLY A 151 -0.37 -4.34 15.65
CA GLY A 151 -1.82 -4.25 15.65
C GLY A 151 -2.48 -5.62 15.67
N ARG A 152 -3.79 -5.62 15.91
CA ARG A 152 -4.58 -6.86 15.89
C ARG A 152 -4.70 -7.39 14.47
N VAL A 153 -4.32 -8.63 14.25
CA VAL A 153 -4.62 -9.38 13.04
C VAL A 153 -6.00 -10.05 13.25
N GLY A 154 -6.94 -9.69 12.41
CA GLY A 154 -8.33 -10.17 12.52
C GLY A 154 -8.97 -10.40 11.16
N SER A 155 -10.29 -10.31 11.10
CA SER A 155 -11.04 -10.43 9.85
C SER A 155 -10.67 -9.29 8.89
N PRO A 156 -10.63 -9.55 7.56
CA PRO A 156 -10.32 -8.55 6.55
C PRO A 156 -11.29 -7.36 6.62
N GLY A 157 -10.72 -6.16 6.55
CA GLY A 157 -11.50 -4.93 6.46
C GLY A 157 -12.11 -4.72 5.06
N ARG A 158 -13.01 -3.73 4.93
CA ARG A 158 -13.65 -3.41 3.64
C ARG A 158 -12.65 -3.09 2.52
N ARG A 159 -11.53 -2.46 2.88
CA ARG A 159 -10.46 -2.12 1.93
C ARG A 159 -9.80 -3.39 1.37
N GLU A 160 -9.49 -4.36 2.22
CA GLU A 160 -8.90 -5.63 1.81
C GLU A 160 -9.85 -6.44 0.93
N ILE A 161 -11.12 -6.50 1.30
CA ILE A 161 -12.16 -7.14 0.48
C ILE A 161 -12.26 -6.48 -0.90
N GLY A 162 -12.26 -5.15 -0.96
CA GLY A 162 -12.32 -4.39 -2.20
C GLY A 162 -11.09 -4.63 -3.10
N HIS A 163 -9.90 -4.63 -2.53
CA HIS A 163 -8.66 -4.91 -3.27
C HIS A 163 -8.60 -6.36 -3.77
N GLY A 164 -8.97 -7.32 -2.91
CA GLY A 164 -9.09 -8.71 -3.32
C GLY A 164 -10.07 -8.90 -4.49
N LYS A 165 -11.20 -8.17 -4.48
CA LYS A 165 -12.17 -8.24 -5.57
C LYS A 165 -11.64 -7.63 -6.87
N LEU A 166 -10.84 -6.56 -6.81
CA LEU A 166 -10.18 -6.00 -7.99
C LEU A 166 -9.21 -7.01 -8.62
N ALA A 167 -8.33 -7.62 -7.81
CA ALA A 167 -7.40 -8.65 -8.27
C ALA A 167 -8.15 -9.87 -8.82
N TRP A 168 -9.20 -10.33 -8.14
CA TRP A 168 -10.04 -11.42 -8.61
C TRP A 168 -10.65 -11.13 -9.99
N ARG A 169 -11.18 -9.92 -10.22
CA ARG A 169 -11.75 -9.51 -11.49
C ARG A 169 -10.73 -9.48 -12.62
N ALA A 170 -9.50 -9.05 -12.32
CA ALA A 170 -8.41 -9.01 -13.30
C ALA A 170 -7.95 -10.42 -13.70
N LEU A 171 -7.89 -11.35 -12.76
CA LEU A 171 -7.39 -12.71 -13.00
C LEU A 171 -8.47 -13.68 -13.54
N ARG A 172 -9.73 -13.47 -13.18
CA ARG A 172 -10.83 -14.36 -13.56
C ARG A 172 -10.87 -14.73 -15.06
N PRO A 173 -10.68 -13.80 -16.02
CA PRO A 173 -10.69 -14.15 -17.44
C PRO A 173 -9.55 -15.08 -17.88
N LEU A 174 -8.47 -15.14 -17.08
CA LEU A 174 -7.28 -15.95 -17.35
C LEU A 174 -7.35 -17.34 -16.72
N MET A 175 -8.36 -17.59 -15.86
CA MET A 175 -8.50 -18.88 -15.18
C MET A 175 -8.82 -19.97 -16.19
N PRO A 176 -8.23 -21.17 -16.02
CA PRO A 176 -8.52 -22.31 -16.88
C PRO A 176 -9.99 -22.70 -16.75
N LYS A 177 -10.57 -23.18 -17.85
CA LYS A 177 -11.93 -23.68 -17.86
C LYS A 177 -12.05 -24.97 -17.04
N LYS A 178 -13.19 -25.20 -16.37
CA LYS A 178 -13.44 -26.32 -15.48
C LYS A 178 -13.33 -27.68 -16.18
N ASP A 179 -13.65 -27.76 -17.45
CA ASP A 179 -13.51 -28.96 -18.28
C ASP A 179 -12.06 -29.41 -18.46
N LYS A 180 -11.12 -28.45 -18.49
CA LYS A 180 -9.68 -28.72 -18.62
C LYS A 180 -8.94 -28.77 -17.27
N PHE A 181 -9.48 -28.11 -16.27
CA PHE A 181 -8.86 -28.01 -14.94
C PHE A 181 -9.97 -28.08 -13.88
N PRO A 182 -10.38 -29.27 -13.45
CA PRO A 182 -11.58 -29.49 -12.64
C PRO A 182 -11.39 -29.19 -11.14
N TYR A 183 -10.53 -28.25 -10.80
CA TYR A 183 -10.24 -27.87 -9.44
C TYR A 183 -10.91 -26.55 -9.07
N THR A 184 -11.25 -26.40 -7.79
CA THR A 184 -11.52 -25.13 -7.18
C THR A 184 -10.20 -24.46 -6.84
N ILE A 185 -10.00 -23.23 -7.27
CA ILE A 185 -8.74 -22.49 -7.09
C ILE A 185 -8.96 -21.43 -6.02
N ARG A 186 -8.15 -21.44 -4.97
CA ARG A 186 -8.10 -20.39 -3.97
C ARG A 186 -6.72 -19.73 -3.99
N LEU A 187 -6.67 -18.44 -4.25
CA LEU A 187 -5.47 -17.63 -4.10
C LEU A 187 -5.56 -16.81 -2.82
N VAL A 188 -4.48 -16.80 -2.04
CA VAL A 188 -4.32 -15.93 -0.88
C VAL A 188 -3.11 -15.06 -1.12
N SER A 189 -3.30 -13.75 -1.17
CA SER A 189 -2.23 -12.76 -1.28
C SER A 189 -2.02 -12.12 0.08
N GLU A 190 -0.86 -12.38 0.68
CA GLU A 190 -0.41 -11.82 1.94
C GLU A 190 0.60 -10.72 1.67
N ILE A 191 0.31 -9.49 2.07
CA ILE A 191 1.24 -8.39 1.93
C ILE A 191 2.22 -8.43 3.10
N THR A 192 3.49 -8.71 2.80
CA THR A 192 4.55 -8.83 3.80
C THR A 192 5.25 -7.51 4.06
N GLU A 193 5.34 -6.66 3.02
CA GLU A 193 5.87 -5.30 3.14
C GLU A 193 5.18 -4.34 2.17
N SER A 194 4.89 -3.12 2.64
CA SER A 194 4.23 -2.09 1.85
C SER A 194 5.00 -0.78 1.87
N ASN A 195 5.21 -0.23 0.68
CA ASN A 195 5.80 1.09 0.49
C ASN A 195 4.82 2.01 -0.27
N GLY A 196 3.76 2.42 0.40
CA GLY A 196 2.72 3.27 -0.15
C GLY A 196 2.08 2.72 -1.43
N SER A 197 0.76 2.79 -1.56
CA SER A 197 0.01 2.33 -2.75
C SER A 197 0.41 0.93 -3.27
N SER A 198 0.66 -0.01 -2.36
CA SER A 198 1.05 -1.39 -2.69
C SER A 198 -0.10 -2.23 -3.23
N SER A 199 -1.32 -1.79 -3.02
CA SER A 199 -2.54 -2.54 -3.37
C SER A 199 -2.94 -2.46 -4.84
N MET A 200 -2.28 -1.61 -5.63
CA MET A 200 -2.66 -1.34 -7.02
C MET A 200 -1.45 -1.34 -7.92
#